data_e4f79b49e94caa9d25c45883b9ae4581
#
_entry.id   e4f79b49e94caa9d25c45883b9ae4581
#
_cell.length_a   1.000
_cell.length_b   1.000
_cell.length_c   1.000
_cell.angle_alpha   90.00
_cell.angle_beta   90.00
_cell.angle_gamma   90.00
#
_symmetry.space_group_name_H-M   'P 1'
#
loop_
_entity.id
_entity.type
_entity.pdbx_description
1 polymer ?
#
loop_
_entity_poly.entity_id
_entity_poly.type
_entity_poly.pdbx_seq_one_letter_code
_entity_poly.pdbx_strand_id
1 'polypeptide(L)'
;MKCKSFFNMTMDLTFLGTGSAYPSPHRGASALVLRTEGECWLFDCGEGTQTQLMKSQLKASRITKVFISHLHGDHLFGLPGLLCTVSLNLNPCPTQPPTCVDIYGPQGLRQFLRVALELTSSQLLFPYSVHELEPTTDQCPPEGQLSPDVTADSGRLHPQERPGRTIPLDVNSDCYVILEEKRFVVKAFRLFHRVPSFGFSVQEHDWPGRLKTELLKDLGLKPGPLYGRLKAGESVTLENGQVVKPSEVLEEAIPGRKVCVLGDCSSLLGEGPLRACHRADILVHEATLSDEHREKAVDHGHSTPSMAAAVAQACSARMLVLYHFSQRYKPAGQHKEGDEDNVLELRRQAEEALQGTGIEVSLAEDFLTIPIPLIRLH
;
A
#
# COMPACT_ATOMS: atom_id res chain seq x y z
N MET A 1 -3.45 -19.40 -30.63
CA MET A 1 -3.24 -18.79 -29.30
C MET A 1 -3.60 -17.31 -29.44
N LYS A 2 -4.72 -16.87 -28.85
CA LYS A 2 -5.16 -15.47 -28.93
C LYS A 2 -4.16 -14.64 -28.11
N CYS A 3 -3.52 -13.68 -28.76
CA CYS A 3 -2.75 -12.61 -28.10
C CYS A 3 -3.73 -11.89 -27.16
N LYS A 4 -3.73 -12.22 -25.86
CA LYS A 4 -4.49 -11.47 -24.87
C LYS A 4 -3.94 -10.06 -24.90
N SER A 5 -4.78 -9.12 -25.25
CA SER A 5 -4.45 -7.70 -25.22
C SER A 5 -3.99 -7.37 -23.81
N PHE A 6 -2.76 -6.90 -23.64
CA PHE A 6 -2.15 -6.47 -22.38
C PHE A 6 -2.83 -5.24 -21.74
N PHE A 7 -4.03 -4.89 -22.19
CA PHE A 7 -4.66 -3.59 -21.98
C PHE A 7 -5.72 -3.52 -20.87
N ASN A 8 -5.87 -4.56 -20.05
CA ASN A 8 -6.88 -4.56 -18.99
C ASN A 8 -6.31 -5.09 -17.66
N MET A 9 -5.08 -4.69 -17.31
CA MET A 9 -4.54 -5.02 -15.99
C MET A 9 -5.13 -4.07 -14.97
N THR A 10 -6.18 -4.53 -14.30
CA THR A 10 -6.86 -3.77 -13.25
C THR A 10 -5.95 -3.61 -12.04
N MET A 11 -5.80 -2.38 -11.60
CA MET A 11 -5.21 -2.03 -10.32
C MET A 11 -6.16 -1.04 -9.67
N ASP A 12 -6.58 -1.32 -8.46
CA ASP A 12 -7.48 -0.44 -7.71
C ASP A 12 -7.20 -0.53 -6.21
N LEU A 13 -7.63 0.51 -5.52
CA LEU A 13 -7.50 0.66 -4.09
C LEU A 13 -8.89 0.66 -3.47
N THR A 14 -9.17 -0.28 -2.56
CA THR A 14 -10.45 -0.41 -1.85
C THR A 14 -10.25 -0.16 -0.36
N PHE A 15 -11.00 0.75 0.24
CA PHE A 15 -10.98 1.03 1.66
C PHE A 15 -11.95 0.11 2.40
N LEU A 16 -11.46 -0.65 3.38
CA LEU A 16 -12.27 -1.50 4.22
C LEU A 16 -12.68 -0.82 5.53
N GLY A 17 -11.86 0.10 6.02
CA GLY A 17 -12.14 0.88 7.19
C GLY A 17 -11.37 2.19 7.15
N THR A 18 -12.02 3.29 7.53
CA THR A 18 -11.52 4.65 7.31
C THR A 18 -11.52 5.50 8.58
N GLY A 19 -11.86 4.88 9.72
CA GLY A 19 -11.93 5.54 11.02
C GLY A 19 -10.67 5.37 11.85
N SER A 20 -10.41 6.35 12.70
CA SER A 20 -9.31 6.43 13.66
C SER A 20 -9.72 5.84 15.01
N ALA A 21 -8.75 5.31 15.73
CA ALA A 21 -8.76 4.87 17.12
C ALA A 21 -9.61 3.62 17.43
N TYR A 22 -10.80 3.48 16.88
CA TYR A 22 -11.69 2.33 17.11
C TYR A 22 -12.75 2.22 16.01
N PRO A 23 -13.29 1.03 15.74
CA PRO A 23 -14.39 0.88 14.79
C PRO A 23 -15.68 1.45 15.36
N SER A 24 -16.52 2.05 14.52
CA SER A 24 -17.83 2.57 14.87
C SER A 24 -18.90 2.03 13.92
N PRO A 25 -20.20 2.28 14.17
CA PRO A 25 -21.26 1.95 13.22
C PRO A 25 -21.11 2.65 11.87
N HIS A 26 -20.30 3.70 11.80
CA HIS A 26 -20.14 4.55 10.62
C HIS A 26 -18.86 4.30 9.84
N ARG A 27 -17.79 3.87 10.53
CA ARG A 27 -16.47 3.64 9.95
C ARG A 27 -15.79 2.46 10.63
N GLY A 28 -15.28 1.51 9.84
CA GLY A 28 -14.36 0.49 10.32
C GLY A 28 -13.02 1.09 10.74
N ALA A 29 -12.26 0.37 11.55
CA ALA A 29 -10.87 0.69 11.87
C ALA A 29 -9.97 0.53 10.64
N SER A 30 -8.80 1.11 10.66
CA SER A 30 -7.88 1.28 9.54
C SER A 30 -7.59 -0.01 8.78
N ALA A 31 -8.02 -0.07 7.53
CA ALA A 31 -7.67 -1.13 6.60
C ALA A 31 -7.99 -0.71 5.16
N LEU A 32 -7.06 -0.97 4.24
CA LEU A 32 -7.30 -0.79 2.81
C LEU A 32 -6.57 -1.87 1.99
N VAL A 33 -7.06 -2.15 0.81
CA VAL A 33 -6.54 -3.21 -0.06
C VAL A 33 -6.19 -2.66 -1.41
N LEU A 34 -4.93 -2.83 -1.80
CA LEU A 34 -4.49 -2.67 -3.18
C LEU A 34 -4.71 -3.99 -3.91
N ARG A 35 -5.66 -3.99 -4.84
CA ARG A 35 -5.90 -5.12 -5.71
C ARG A 35 -5.07 -4.98 -6.97
N THR A 36 -4.26 -5.97 -7.26
CA THR A 36 -3.52 -6.13 -8.51
C THR A 36 -4.11 -7.30 -9.30
N GLU A 37 -3.52 -7.63 -10.45
CA GLU A 37 -3.96 -8.78 -11.24
C GLU A 37 -3.75 -10.10 -10.47
N GLY A 38 -4.80 -10.58 -9.85
CA GLY A 38 -4.83 -11.87 -9.17
C GLY A 38 -4.48 -11.86 -7.68
N GLU A 39 -3.99 -10.77 -7.14
CA GLU A 39 -3.60 -10.63 -5.74
C GLU A 39 -4.27 -9.45 -5.04
N CYS A 40 -4.38 -9.56 -3.72
CA CYS A 40 -4.80 -8.50 -2.81
C CYS A 40 -3.69 -8.24 -1.80
N TRP A 41 -3.24 -7.00 -1.70
CA TRP A 41 -2.25 -6.54 -0.75
C TRP A 41 -2.94 -5.65 0.28
N LEU A 42 -2.97 -6.10 1.52
CA LEU A 42 -3.65 -5.40 2.62
C LEU A 42 -2.68 -4.44 3.29
N PHE A 43 -3.11 -3.21 3.50
CA PHE A 43 -2.42 -2.18 4.31
C PHE A 43 -3.26 -1.92 5.55
N ASP A 44 -2.66 -2.18 6.70
CA ASP A 44 -3.26 -2.23 8.02
C ASP A 44 -4.42 -3.24 8.14
N CYS A 45 -4.67 -3.66 9.35
CA CYS A 45 -5.68 -4.64 9.67
C CYS A 45 -6.26 -4.35 11.07
N GLY A 46 -6.99 -3.26 11.19
CA GLY A 46 -7.64 -2.89 12.43
C GLY A 46 -8.77 -3.83 12.81
N GLU A 47 -9.33 -3.63 14.00
CA GLU A 47 -10.43 -4.43 14.51
C GLU A 47 -11.63 -4.40 13.55
N GLY A 48 -12.20 -5.55 13.26
CA GLY A 48 -13.36 -5.69 12.37
C GLY A 48 -13.03 -5.77 10.87
N THR A 49 -11.76 -5.64 10.46
CA THR A 49 -11.34 -5.78 9.05
C THR A 49 -11.83 -7.07 8.41
N GLN A 50 -11.83 -8.18 9.16
CA GLN A 50 -12.39 -9.46 8.73
C GLN A 50 -13.84 -9.33 8.25
N THR A 51 -14.69 -8.68 9.04
CA THR A 51 -16.10 -8.47 8.71
C THR A 51 -16.26 -7.52 7.51
N GLN A 52 -15.48 -6.46 7.45
CA GLN A 52 -15.48 -5.52 6.32
C GLN A 52 -15.06 -6.20 5.02
N LEU A 53 -14.02 -7.04 5.08
CA LEU A 53 -13.58 -7.82 3.92
C LEU A 53 -14.70 -8.73 3.40
N MET A 54 -15.42 -9.41 4.30
CA MET A 54 -16.55 -10.29 3.92
C MET A 54 -17.74 -9.53 3.32
N LYS A 55 -17.93 -8.26 3.68
CA LYS A 55 -18.97 -7.38 3.08
C LYS A 55 -18.54 -6.83 1.73
N SER A 56 -17.25 -6.84 1.41
CA SER A 56 -16.69 -6.30 0.17
C SER A 56 -16.74 -7.31 -0.99
N GLN A 57 -16.33 -6.86 -2.19
CA GLN A 57 -16.15 -7.73 -3.36
C GLN A 57 -14.77 -8.44 -3.38
N LEU A 58 -13.94 -8.19 -2.38
CA LEU A 58 -12.60 -8.76 -2.28
C LEU A 58 -12.67 -10.22 -1.78
N LYS A 59 -11.67 -11.01 -2.15
CA LYS A 59 -11.59 -12.42 -1.74
C LYS A 59 -10.43 -12.61 -0.77
N ALA A 60 -10.72 -13.08 0.44
CA ALA A 60 -9.71 -13.37 1.47
C ALA A 60 -8.60 -14.30 0.96
N SER A 61 -8.94 -15.31 0.14
CA SER A 61 -7.97 -16.25 -0.46
C SER A 61 -7.00 -15.62 -1.47
N ARG A 62 -7.17 -14.34 -1.81
CA ARG A 62 -6.27 -13.59 -2.70
C ARG A 62 -5.30 -12.69 -1.93
N ILE A 63 -5.39 -12.63 -0.62
CA ILE A 63 -4.44 -11.89 0.21
C ILE A 63 -3.12 -12.66 0.21
N THR A 64 -2.08 -12.02 -0.33
CA THR A 64 -0.72 -12.57 -0.40
C THR A 64 0.29 -11.73 0.36
N LYS A 65 -0.01 -10.47 0.59
CA LYS A 65 0.86 -9.56 1.34
C LYS A 65 0.04 -8.69 2.30
N VAL A 66 0.60 -8.45 3.48
CA VAL A 66 0.04 -7.55 4.51
C VAL A 66 1.13 -6.58 4.93
N PHE A 67 0.81 -5.30 4.98
CA PHE A 67 1.70 -4.23 5.39
C PHE A 67 1.08 -3.52 6.59
N ILE A 68 1.72 -3.60 7.74
CA ILE A 68 1.30 -2.93 8.98
C ILE A 68 2.14 -1.68 9.19
N SER A 69 1.47 -0.54 9.24
CA SER A 69 2.15 0.75 9.38
C SER A 69 2.75 0.95 10.77
N HIS A 70 2.02 0.61 11.82
CA HIS A 70 2.44 0.70 13.21
C HIS A 70 1.60 -0.23 14.11
N LEU A 71 1.97 -0.34 15.38
CA LEU A 71 1.41 -1.36 16.29
C LEU A 71 0.23 -0.87 17.14
N HIS A 72 -0.42 0.24 16.82
CA HIS A 72 -1.68 0.59 17.49
C HIS A 72 -2.81 -0.39 17.11
N GLY A 73 -3.76 -0.60 18.02
CA GLY A 73 -4.78 -1.62 17.88
C GLY A 73 -5.70 -1.43 16.69
N ASP A 74 -6.05 -0.18 16.37
CA ASP A 74 -6.89 0.18 15.22
C ASP A 74 -6.20 -0.04 13.86
N HIS A 75 -4.92 -0.44 13.85
CA HIS A 75 -4.16 -0.86 12.67
C HIS A 75 -3.76 -2.34 12.69
N LEU A 76 -3.90 -3.05 13.84
CA LEU A 76 -3.30 -4.37 14.02
C LEU A 76 -4.26 -5.43 14.56
N PHE A 77 -5.22 -5.09 15.44
CA PHE A 77 -5.97 -6.08 16.23
C PHE A 77 -6.85 -7.02 15.39
N GLY A 78 -7.17 -6.68 14.15
CA GLY A 78 -7.90 -7.56 13.24
C GLY A 78 -7.05 -8.65 12.60
N LEU A 79 -5.72 -8.53 12.63
CA LEU A 79 -4.84 -9.40 11.84
C LEU A 79 -4.89 -10.88 12.24
N PRO A 80 -4.81 -11.29 13.52
CA PRO A 80 -4.89 -12.72 13.85
C PRO A 80 -6.20 -13.35 13.41
N GLY A 81 -7.33 -12.68 13.61
CA GLY A 81 -8.65 -13.15 13.18
C GLY A 81 -8.80 -13.23 11.66
N LEU A 82 -8.21 -12.27 10.93
CA LEU A 82 -8.19 -12.29 9.47
C LEU A 82 -7.39 -13.48 8.93
N LEU A 83 -6.21 -13.78 9.49
CA LEU A 83 -5.41 -14.93 9.07
C LEU A 83 -6.17 -16.27 9.26
N CYS A 84 -6.92 -16.40 10.37
CA CYS A 84 -7.80 -17.56 10.57
C CYS A 84 -8.90 -17.60 9.50
N THR A 85 -9.49 -16.47 9.13
CA THR A 85 -10.51 -16.41 8.06
C THR A 85 -9.92 -16.73 6.69
N VAL A 86 -8.75 -16.21 6.35
CA VAL A 86 -8.04 -16.58 5.12
C VAL A 86 -7.85 -18.11 5.07
N SER A 87 -7.41 -18.71 6.19
CA SER A 87 -7.20 -20.15 6.33
C SER A 87 -8.45 -20.95 6.02
N LEU A 88 -9.60 -20.57 6.56
CA LEU A 88 -10.88 -21.24 6.37
C LEU A 88 -11.45 -21.08 4.94
N ASN A 89 -11.04 -20.03 4.23
CA ASN A 89 -11.50 -19.75 2.87
C ASN A 89 -10.55 -20.29 1.77
N LEU A 90 -9.48 -20.98 2.17
CA LEU A 90 -8.62 -21.67 1.22
C LEU A 90 -9.31 -22.96 0.78
N ASN A 91 -9.34 -23.18 -0.55
CA ASN A 91 -9.66 -24.48 -1.13
C ASN A 91 -8.33 -25.21 -1.38
N PRO A 92 -7.91 -26.13 -0.52
CA PRO A 92 -6.64 -26.83 -0.71
C PRO A 92 -6.69 -27.59 -2.04
N CYS A 93 -5.77 -27.23 -2.95
CA CYS A 93 -5.57 -28.01 -4.17
C CYS A 93 -4.48 -29.06 -3.88
N PRO A 94 -4.77 -30.37 -4.02
CA PRO A 94 -3.76 -31.41 -3.74
C PRO A 94 -2.48 -31.28 -4.58
N THR A 95 -2.57 -30.60 -5.72
CA THR A 95 -1.46 -30.44 -6.68
C THR A 95 -0.71 -29.11 -6.56
N GLN A 96 -1.21 -28.17 -5.75
CA GLN A 96 -0.58 -26.86 -5.57
C GLN A 96 -0.53 -26.52 -4.08
N PRO A 97 0.66 -26.33 -3.51
CA PRO A 97 0.78 -25.88 -2.12
C PRO A 97 0.14 -24.49 -1.98
N PRO A 98 -0.43 -24.17 -0.80
CA PRO A 98 -0.97 -22.87 -0.53
C PRO A 98 0.12 -21.79 -0.63
N THR A 99 -0.25 -20.64 -1.17
CA THR A 99 0.65 -19.48 -1.28
C THR A 99 1.03 -18.99 0.13
N CYS A 100 2.31 -18.67 0.32
CA CYS A 100 2.76 -18.00 1.54
C CYS A 100 2.19 -16.59 1.61
N VAL A 101 1.77 -16.16 2.80
CA VAL A 101 1.39 -14.77 3.07
C VAL A 101 2.58 -14.07 3.73
N ASP A 102 3.12 -13.05 3.06
CA ASP A 102 4.20 -12.25 3.60
C ASP A 102 3.62 -11.04 4.35
N ILE A 103 4.03 -10.86 5.61
CA ILE A 103 3.56 -9.83 6.52
C ILE A 103 4.73 -8.92 6.85
N TYR A 104 4.59 -7.63 6.56
CA TYR A 104 5.61 -6.61 6.78
C TYR A 104 5.11 -5.59 7.79
N GLY A 105 5.95 -5.16 8.71
CA GLY A 105 5.59 -4.13 9.67
C GLY A 105 6.69 -3.84 10.68
N PRO A 106 6.43 -3.04 11.72
CA PRO A 106 7.43 -2.66 12.71
C PRO A 106 7.96 -3.85 13.50
N GLN A 107 9.14 -3.69 14.07
CA GLN A 107 9.66 -4.62 15.07
C GLN A 107 8.66 -4.82 16.22
N GLY A 108 8.47 -6.06 16.66
CA GLY A 108 7.48 -6.50 17.64
C GLY A 108 6.23 -7.18 17.00
N LEU A 109 5.99 -6.98 15.71
CA LEU A 109 4.86 -7.60 14.99
C LEU A 109 4.92 -9.12 15.02
N ARG A 110 6.11 -9.69 14.86
CA ARG A 110 6.36 -11.14 14.89
C ARG A 110 5.98 -11.73 16.24
N GLN A 111 6.44 -11.10 17.31
CA GLN A 111 6.12 -11.53 18.67
C GLN A 111 4.61 -11.44 18.95
N PHE A 112 3.97 -10.35 18.54
CA PHE A 112 2.51 -10.19 18.67
C PHE A 112 1.75 -11.34 18.02
N LEU A 113 2.06 -11.66 16.76
CA LEU A 113 1.37 -12.73 16.03
C LEU A 113 1.63 -14.11 16.63
N ARG A 114 2.86 -14.43 17.00
CA ARG A 114 3.20 -15.70 17.63
C ARG A 114 2.42 -15.90 18.92
N VAL A 115 2.45 -14.91 19.82
CA VAL A 115 1.73 -14.99 21.10
C VAL A 115 0.23 -15.13 20.86
N ALA A 116 -0.34 -14.31 19.96
CA ALA A 116 -1.77 -14.37 19.65
C ALA A 116 -2.20 -15.76 19.12
N LEU A 117 -1.48 -16.30 18.16
CA LEU A 117 -1.81 -17.60 17.54
C LEU A 117 -1.53 -18.78 18.48
N GLU A 118 -0.46 -18.71 19.29
CA GLU A 118 -0.09 -19.76 20.25
C GLU A 118 -1.11 -19.86 21.39
N LEU A 119 -1.42 -18.74 22.07
CA LEU A 119 -2.36 -18.71 23.19
C LEU A 119 -3.78 -19.10 22.79
N THR A 120 -4.18 -18.80 21.56
CA THR A 120 -5.50 -19.18 21.02
C THR A 120 -5.49 -20.56 20.38
N SER A 121 -4.36 -21.25 20.34
CA SER A 121 -4.17 -22.55 19.66
C SER A 121 -4.66 -22.53 18.20
N SER A 122 -4.52 -21.37 17.55
CA SER A 122 -4.98 -21.18 16.18
C SER A 122 -4.12 -21.99 15.20
N GLN A 123 -4.79 -22.75 14.32
CA GLN A 123 -4.14 -23.51 13.27
C GLN A 123 -4.38 -22.86 11.90
N LEU A 124 -3.32 -22.42 11.25
CA LEU A 124 -3.40 -21.91 9.89
C LEU A 124 -3.14 -23.03 8.87
N LEU A 125 -3.81 -22.98 7.71
CA LEU A 125 -3.67 -23.96 6.63
C LEU A 125 -2.72 -23.46 5.51
N PHE A 126 -2.04 -22.36 5.73
CA PHE A 126 -1.08 -21.79 4.80
C PHE A 126 0.17 -21.31 5.54
N PRO A 127 1.34 -21.32 4.89
CA PRO A 127 2.54 -20.74 5.45
C PRO A 127 2.49 -19.21 5.44
N TYR A 128 3.10 -18.57 6.44
CA TYR A 128 3.29 -17.14 6.49
C TYR A 128 4.70 -16.76 6.95
N SER A 129 5.17 -15.57 6.60
CA SER A 129 6.44 -15.01 7.06
C SER A 129 6.21 -13.61 7.60
N VAL A 130 6.85 -13.26 8.71
CA VAL A 130 6.80 -11.90 9.27
C VAL A 130 8.16 -11.23 9.08
N HIS A 131 8.16 -10.15 8.31
CA HIS A 131 9.33 -9.32 8.03
C HIS A 131 9.21 -8.04 8.82
N GLU A 132 10.19 -7.76 9.68
CA GLU A 132 10.17 -6.61 10.56
C GLU A 132 11.07 -5.50 10.06
N LEU A 133 10.52 -4.28 10.02
CA LEU A 133 11.24 -3.05 9.75
C LEU A 133 11.90 -2.59 11.06
N GLU A 134 13.20 -2.39 11.01
CA GLU A 134 13.98 -1.92 12.18
C GLU A 134 13.73 -0.41 12.38
N PRO A 135 13.05 0.00 13.47
CA PRO A 135 12.73 1.39 13.68
C PRO A 135 13.98 2.20 14.06
N THR A 136 13.97 3.48 13.72
CA THR A 136 14.96 4.43 14.20
C THR A 136 14.43 5.20 15.41
N THR A 137 15.32 5.70 16.26
CA THR A 137 14.94 6.34 17.54
C THR A 137 14.23 7.67 17.38
N ASP A 138 14.23 8.27 16.18
CA ASP A 138 13.60 9.53 15.85
C ASP A 138 12.13 9.40 15.40
N GLN A 139 11.61 8.16 15.27
CA GLN A 139 10.24 7.93 14.77
C GLN A 139 9.14 8.18 15.81
N CYS A 140 9.49 8.19 17.08
CA CYS A 140 8.53 8.40 18.17
C CYS A 140 9.21 8.99 19.39
N PRO A 141 8.45 9.56 20.36
CA PRO A 141 8.97 9.92 21.68
C PRO A 141 9.55 8.69 22.40
N PRO A 142 10.45 8.88 23.38
CA PRO A 142 11.07 7.78 24.13
C PRO A 142 10.06 6.80 24.75
N GLU A 143 8.90 7.28 25.16
CA GLU A 143 7.82 6.50 25.76
C GLU A 143 7.13 5.55 24.77
N GLY A 144 7.24 5.84 23.47
CA GLY A 144 6.69 5.04 22.38
C GLY A 144 7.64 3.95 21.89
N GLN A 145 8.88 3.93 22.36
CA GLN A 145 9.84 2.91 21.98
C GLN A 145 9.57 1.60 22.74
N LEU A 146 9.52 0.50 22.00
CA LEU A 146 9.39 -0.81 22.62
C LEU A 146 10.69 -1.20 23.32
N SER A 147 10.56 -1.76 24.52
CA SER A 147 11.74 -2.29 25.21
C SER A 147 12.30 -3.51 24.46
N PRO A 148 13.63 -3.72 24.46
CA PRO A 148 14.25 -4.89 23.85
C PRO A 148 13.67 -6.22 24.36
N ASP A 149 13.27 -6.28 25.62
CA ASP A 149 12.69 -7.49 26.21
C ASP A 149 11.35 -7.87 25.60
N VAL A 150 10.54 -6.87 25.21
CA VAL A 150 9.24 -7.09 24.56
C VAL A 150 9.40 -7.51 23.10
N THR A 151 10.46 -7.05 22.45
CA THR A 151 10.75 -7.36 21.04
C THR A 151 11.67 -8.57 20.86
N ALA A 152 12.18 -9.14 21.98
CA ALA A 152 13.08 -10.28 21.94
C ALA A 152 12.42 -11.49 21.24
N ASP A 153 13.04 -11.92 20.15
CA ASP A 153 12.60 -13.11 19.43
C ASP A 153 12.98 -14.37 20.23
N SER A 154 12.00 -15.13 20.69
CA SER A 154 12.23 -16.41 21.37
C SER A 154 12.86 -17.49 20.46
N GLY A 155 12.96 -17.20 19.15
CA GLY A 155 13.45 -18.14 18.15
C GLY A 155 12.49 -19.31 17.85
N ARG A 156 11.39 -19.44 18.60
CA ARG A 156 10.39 -20.51 18.38
C ARG A 156 9.35 -20.06 17.37
N LEU A 157 9.33 -20.71 16.22
CA LEU A 157 8.35 -20.45 15.16
C LEU A 157 7.00 -21.11 15.48
N HIS A 158 5.90 -20.45 15.11
CA HIS A 158 4.60 -21.09 14.99
C HIS A 158 4.65 -22.19 13.88
N PRO A 159 3.87 -23.29 13.95
CA PRO A 159 3.98 -24.41 12.99
C PRO A 159 3.90 -24.02 11.52
N GLN A 160 3.17 -22.97 11.17
CA GLN A 160 3.05 -22.50 9.78
C GLN A 160 3.92 -21.26 9.49
N GLU A 161 4.65 -20.77 10.48
CA GLU A 161 5.56 -19.62 10.29
C GLU A 161 6.84 -20.09 9.59
N ARG A 162 7.23 -19.35 8.55
CA ARG A 162 8.54 -19.44 7.91
C ARG A 162 9.43 -18.31 8.42
N PRO A 163 10.74 -18.50 8.48
CA PRO A 163 11.66 -17.44 8.87
C PRO A 163 11.44 -16.18 8.02
N GLY A 164 11.17 -15.06 8.70
CA GLY A 164 11.13 -13.75 8.08
C GLY A 164 12.46 -13.02 8.19
N ARG A 165 12.54 -11.83 7.62
CA ARG A 165 13.73 -10.97 7.63
C ARG A 165 13.54 -9.83 8.61
N THR A 166 14.62 -9.35 9.21
CA THR A 166 14.71 -8.00 9.74
C THR A 166 15.26 -7.10 8.63
N ILE A 167 14.58 -6.00 8.36
CA ILE A 167 14.88 -5.10 7.25
C ILE A 167 15.39 -3.79 7.84
N PRO A 168 16.69 -3.50 7.75
CA PRO A 168 17.27 -2.25 8.21
C PRO A 168 16.99 -1.11 7.24
N LEU A 169 17.10 0.12 7.73
CA LEU A 169 17.08 1.32 6.90
C LEU A 169 18.28 1.34 5.96
N ASP A 170 18.04 1.48 4.67
CA ASP A 170 19.10 1.81 3.72
C ASP A 170 19.41 3.31 3.80
N VAL A 171 20.56 3.64 4.37
CA VAL A 171 21.02 5.03 4.59
C VAL A 171 21.13 5.83 3.29
N ASN A 172 21.44 5.18 2.17
CA ASN A 172 21.63 5.88 0.90
C ASN A 172 20.31 6.35 0.28
N SER A 173 19.30 5.49 0.32
CA SER A 173 17.95 5.83 -0.16
C SER A 173 17.05 6.44 0.92
N ASP A 174 17.47 6.38 2.18
CA ASP A 174 16.67 6.76 3.35
C ASP A 174 15.28 6.09 3.35
N CYS A 175 15.26 4.82 2.96
CA CYS A 175 14.07 3.98 2.84
C CYS A 175 14.42 2.53 3.22
N TYR A 176 13.37 1.73 3.46
CA TYR A 176 13.49 0.28 3.60
C TYR A 176 13.08 -0.39 2.29
N VAL A 177 13.95 -1.19 1.72
CA VAL A 177 13.62 -1.99 0.51
C VAL A 177 12.92 -3.26 0.97
N ILE A 178 11.59 -3.28 0.86
CA ILE A 178 10.75 -4.39 1.31
C ILE A 178 10.82 -5.55 0.33
N LEU A 179 10.48 -5.28 -0.93
CA LEU A 179 10.56 -6.27 -2.00
C LEU A 179 10.85 -5.60 -3.34
N GLU A 180 11.51 -6.37 -4.19
CA GLU A 180 11.75 -6.02 -5.59
C GLU A 180 11.40 -7.25 -6.41
N GLU A 181 10.25 -7.22 -7.06
CA GLU A 181 9.73 -8.30 -7.88
C GLU A 181 9.72 -7.87 -9.36
N LYS A 182 9.48 -8.82 -10.26
CA LYS A 182 9.44 -8.55 -11.71
C LYS A 182 8.50 -7.39 -12.09
N ARG A 183 7.46 -7.15 -11.32
CA ARG A 183 6.43 -6.17 -11.63
C ARG A 183 6.44 -4.96 -10.71
N PHE A 184 6.78 -5.15 -9.44
CA PHE A 184 6.66 -4.12 -8.42
C PHE A 184 7.93 -3.98 -7.59
N VAL A 185 8.22 -2.74 -7.22
CA VAL A 185 9.14 -2.41 -6.13
C VAL A 185 8.33 -1.83 -4.99
N VAL A 186 8.50 -2.36 -3.78
CA VAL A 186 7.87 -1.83 -2.58
C VAL A 186 8.94 -1.34 -1.61
N LYS A 187 8.79 -0.10 -1.18
CA LYS A 187 9.63 0.53 -0.17
C LYS A 187 8.77 0.97 1.01
N ALA A 188 9.34 0.92 2.22
CA ALA A 188 8.80 1.64 3.35
C ALA A 188 9.68 2.84 3.68
N PHE A 189 9.13 3.78 4.42
CA PHE A 189 9.82 4.99 4.86
C PHE A 189 9.30 5.43 6.23
N ARG A 190 10.08 6.24 6.91
CA ARG A 190 9.86 6.63 8.30
C ARG A 190 8.84 7.76 8.43
N LEU A 191 7.97 7.61 9.42
CA LEU A 191 7.01 8.61 9.84
C LEU A 191 7.15 8.87 11.34
N PHE A 192 6.86 10.09 11.78
CA PHE A 192 6.82 10.43 13.20
C PHE A 192 5.42 10.26 13.77
N HIS A 193 5.29 9.42 14.78
CA HIS A 193 4.06 9.19 15.51
C HIS A 193 4.36 8.86 16.98
N ARG A 194 3.34 8.51 17.78
CA ARG A 194 3.53 8.12 19.20
C ARG A 194 4.26 6.78 19.39
N VAL A 195 4.25 5.94 18.37
CA VAL A 195 5.02 4.70 18.26
C VAL A 195 5.68 4.68 16.87
N PRO A 196 6.72 3.85 16.63
CA PRO A 196 7.34 3.77 15.30
C PRO A 196 6.30 3.51 14.21
N SER A 197 6.18 4.44 13.26
CA SER A 197 5.22 4.39 12.16
C SER A 197 5.92 4.45 10.82
N PHE A 198 5.33 3.77 9.82
CA PHE A 198 5.87 3.65 8.48
C PHE A 198 4.82 3.98 7.42
N GLY A 199 5.28 4.58 6.34
CA GLY A 199 4.55 4.66 5.10
C GLY A 199 5.11 3.67 4.08
N PHE A 200 4.30 3.33 3.08
CA PHE A 200 4.64 2.38 2.04
C PHE A 200 4.46 2.98 0.65
N SER A 201 5.42 2.74 -0.23
CA SER A 201 5.33 3.10 -1.65
C SER A 201 5.36 1.83 -2.48
N VAL A 202 4.32 1.61 -3.28
CA VAL A 202 4.22 0.52 -4.26
C VAL A 202 4.39 1.13 -5.64
N GLN A 203 5.51 0.84 -6.27
CA GLN A 203 5.85 1.30 -7.62
C GLN A 203 5.78 0.14 -8.60
N GLU A 204 4.91 0.21 -9.59
CA GLU A 204 4.93 -0.68 -10.74
C GLU A 204 6.08 -0.32 -11.67
N HIS A 205 6.79 -1.33 -12.21
CA HIS A 205 7.79 -1.07 -13.25
C HIS A 205 7.15 -0.53 -14.52
N ASP A 206 7.90 0.27 -15.26
CA ASP A 206 7.43 0.83 -16.52
C ASP A 206 7.07 -0.27 -17.52
N TRP A 207 6.03 -0.01 -18.29
CA TRP A 207 5.58 -0.90 -19.33
C TRP A 207 6.30 -0.60 -20.64
N PRO A 208 6.72 -1.63 -21.41
CA PRO A 208 7.31 -1.40 -22.71
C PRO A 208 6.32 -0.68 -23.62
N GLY A 209 6.81 0.29 -24.36
CA GLY A 209 6.05 1.03 -25.37
C GLY A 209 5.44 0.11 -26.43
N ARG A 210 4.61 0.68 -27.28
CA ARG A 210 4.06 -0.05 -28.43
C ARG A 210 5.14 -0.30 -29.46
N LEU A 211 5.01 -1.43 -30.16
CA LEU A 211 5.85 -1.69 -31.32
C LEU A 211 5.41 -0.78 -32.48
N LYS A 212 6.36 -0.10 -33.10
CA LYS A 212 6.19 0.68 -34.33
C LYS A 212 6.05 -0.31 -35.51
N THR A 213 4.82 -0.83 -35.67
CA THR A 213 4.54 -1.97 -36.57
C THR A 213 4.86 -1.71 -38.02
N GLU A 214 4.73 -0.46 -38.50
CA GLU A 214 5.10 -0.10 -39.86
C GLU A 214 6.60 -0.21 -40.08
N LEU A 215 7.39 0.31 -39.15
CA LEU A 215 8.84 0.19 -39.20
C LEU A 215 9.31 -1.28 -39.17
N LEU A 216 8.65 -2.11 -38.37
CA LEU A 216 8.96 -3.55 -38.33
C LEU A 216 8.63 -4.27 -39.65
N LYS A 217 7.56 -3.87 -40.34
CA LYS A 217 7.21 -4.36 -41.68
C LYS A 217 8.26 -3.96 -42.70
N ASP A 218 8.71 -2.71 -42.68
CA ASP A 218 9.77 -2.21 -43.58
C ASP A 218 11.12 -2.95 -43.37
N LEU A 219 11.38 -3.37 -42.13
CA LEU A 219 12.51 -4.23 -41.77
C LEU A 219 12.31 -5.72 -42.11
N GLY A 220 11.18 -6.08 -42.72
CA GLY A 220 10.85 -7.46 -43.10
C GLY A 220 10.44 -8.36 -41.94
N LEU A 221 10.22 -7.81 -40.72
CA LEU A 221 9.79 -8.55 -39.54
C LEU A 221 8.29 -8.76 -39.55
N LYS A 222 7.86 -10.01 -39.60
CA LYS A 222 6.45 -10.40 -39.45
C LYS A 222 6.07 -10.56 -37.98
N PRO A 223 4.77 -10.31 -37.62
CA PRO A 223 4.27 -10.58 -36.28
C PRO A 223 4.57 -12.02 -35.83
N GLY A 224 5.25 -12.17 -34.70
CA GLY A 224 5.65 -13.48 -34.20
C GLY A 224 6.47 -13.40 -32.92
N PRO A 225 7.16 -14.48 -32.52
CA PRO A 225 7.92 -14.54 -31.27
C PRO A 225 8.99 -13.43 -31.12
N LEU A 226 9.57 -12.95 -32.23
CA LEU A 226 10.57 -11.88 -32.23
C LEU A 226 9.99 -10.54 -31.70
N TYR A 227 8.70 -10.27 -31.92
CA TYR A 227 8.02 -9.13 -31.34
C TYR A 227 8.00 -9.20 -29.81
N GLY A 228 7.83 -10.42 -29.25
CA GLY A 228 7.87 -10.66 -27.81
C GLY A 228 9.25 -10.38 -27.22
N ARG A 229 10.31 -10.79 -27.93
CA ARG A 229 11.71 -10.55 -27.52
C ARG A 229 12.06 -9.06 -27.53
N LEU A 230 11.67 -8.33 -28.60
CA LEU A 230 11.83 -6.88 -28.67
C LEU A 230 11.12 -6.17 -27.52
N LYS A 231 9.88 -6.59 -27.19
CA LYS A 231 9.13 -6.07 -26.03
C LYS A 231 9.77 -6.42 -24.69
N ALA A 232 10.49 -7.53 -24.61
CA ALA A 232 11.24 -7.92 -23.42
C ALA A 232 12.58 -7.18 -23.27
N GLY A 233 12.89 -6.25 -24.20
CA GLY A 233 14.16 -5.49 -24.17
C GLY A 233 15.33 -6.18 -24.87
N GLU A 234 15.09 -7.32 -25.55
CA GLU A 234 16.13 -8.06 -26.26
C GLU A 234 16.31 -7.56 -27.70
N SER A 235 17.55 -7.34 -28.12
CA SER A 235 17.88 -7.11 -29.53
C SER A 235 17.67 -8.38 -30.34
N VAL A 236 17.23 -8.22 -31.58
CA VAL A 236 16.95 -9.33 -32.49
C VAL A 236 17.81 -9.19 -33.77
N THR A 237 18.50 -10.26 -34.17
CA THR A 237 19.24 -10.30 -35.44
C THR A 237 18.34 -10.87 -36.52
N LEU A 238 18.22 -10.15 -37.65
CA LEU A 238 17.46 -10.57 -38.81
C LEU A 238 18.26 -11.56 -39.67
N GLU A 239 17.61 -12.23 -40.62
CA GLU A 239 18.24 -13.17 -41.54
C GLU A 239 19.32 -12.51 -42.41
N ASN A 240 19.19 -11.22 -42.69
CA ASN A 240 20.17 -10.42 -43.42
C ASN A 240 21.39 -9.95 -42.59
N GLY A 241 21.46 -10.38 -41.29
CA GLY A 241 22.51 -9.98 -40.36
C GLY A 241 22.32 -8.64 -39.66
N GLN A 242 21.26 -7.89 -39.98
CA GLN A 242 20.94 -6.63 -39.31
C GLN A 242 20.44 -6.85 -37.89
N VAL A 243 20.95 -6.10 -36.91
CA VAL A 243 20.52 -6.14 -35.54
C VAL A 243 19.47 -5.03 -35.30
N VAL A 244 18.28 -5.40 -34.86
CA VAL A 244 17.21 -4.50 -34.50
C VAL A 244 17.18 -4.35 -32.97
N LYS A 245 17.32 -3.13 -32.48
CA LYS A 245 17.29 -2.82 -31.06
C LYS A 245 15.88 -2.42 -30.62
N PRO A 246 15.45 -2.76 -29.39
CA PRO A 246 14.16 -2.32 -28.84
C PRO A 246 13.94 -0.81 -28.93
N SER A 247 14.96 0.01 -28.64
CA SER A 247 14.88 1.48 -28.68
C SER A 247 14.55 2.05 -30.06
N GLU A 248 14.80 1.31 -31.13
CA GLU A 248 14.51 1.75 -32.49
C GLU A 248 13.04 1.52 -32.87
N VAL A 249 12.45 0.44 -32.35
CA VAL A 249 11.16 -0.10 -32.78
C VAL A 249 10.08 -0.06 -31.73
N LEU A 250 10.37 0.38 -30.49
CA LEU A 250 9.38 0.66 -29.47
C LEU A 250 9.11 2.16 -29.40
N GLU A 251 7.86 2.51 -29.09
CA GLU A 251 7.50 3.83 -28.58
C GLU A 251 8.10 4.02 -27.18
N GLU A 252 7.96 5.22 -26.61
CA GLU A 252 8.37 5.47 -25.22
C GLU A 252 7.68 4.51 -24.25
N ALA A 253 8.39 4.13 -23.21
CA ALA A 253 7.83 3.31 -22.14
C ALA A 253 6.66 4.03 -21.47
N ILE A 254 5.64 3.28 -21.10
CA ILE A 254 4.50 3.80 -20.35
C ILE A 254 4.89 3.75 -18.87
N PRO A 255 4.89 4.89 -18.17
CA PRO A 255 5.21 4.90 -16.74
C PRO A 255 4.34 3.94 -15.95
N GLY A 256 4.97 3.17 -15.06
CA GLY A 256 4.28 2.30 -14.12
C GLY A 256 3.52 3.12 -13.07
N ARG A 257 2.44 2.55 -12.56
CA ARG A 257 1.58 3.19 -11.54
C ARG A 257 2.28 3.22 -10.18
N LYS A 258 2.04 4.27 -9.41
CA LYS A 258 2.58 4.41 -8.05
C LYS A 258 1.47 4.72 -7.05
N VAL A 259 1.39 3.92 -5.99
CA VAL A 259 0.50 4.12 -4.86
C VAL A 259 1.33 4.27 -3.59
N CYS A 260 1.05 5.30 -2.84
CA CYS A 260 1.68 5.54 -1.54
C CYS A 260 0.60 5.56 -0.46
N VAL A 261 0.85 4.80 0.61
CA VAL A 261 -0.04 4.71 1.77
C VAL A 261 0.78 5.07 2.99
N LEU A 262 0.39 6.14 3.67
CA LEU A 262 1.04 6.57 4.89
C LEU A 262 0.27 6.01 6.10
N GLY A 263 1.00 5.53 7.10
CA GLY A 263 0.46 5.28 8.43
C GLY A 263 0.22 6.59 9.16
N ASP A 264 -0.21 6.48 10.42
CA ASP A 264 -0.43 7.65 11.27
C ASP A 264 0.86 8.46 11.45
N CYS A 265 0.75 9.76 11.30
CA CYS A 265 1.91 10.63 11.41
C CYS A 265 1.55 12.10 11.63
N SER A 266 2.38 12.80 12.38
CA SER A 266 2.40 14.27 12.40
C SER A 266 3.47 14.85 11.48
N SER A 267 4.44 14.04 11.01
CA SER A 267 5.46 14.48 10.05
C SER A 267 6.17 13.31 9.35
N LEU A 268 6.76 13.61 8.21
CA LEU A 268 7.69 12.74 7.50
C LEU A 268 9.10 12.90 8.09
N LEU A 269 9.91 11.84 8.10
CA LEU A 269 11.27 11.87 8.61
C LEU A 269 12.29 11.65 7.49
N GLY A 270 13.22 12.60 7.37
CA GLY A 270 14.24 12.58 6.34
C GLY A 270 13.72 12.93 4.94
N GLU A 271 14.50 12.60 3.92
CA GLU A 271 14.21 12.89 2.52
C GLU A 271 13.64 11.68 1.75
N GLY A 272 13.82 10.49 2.32
CA GLY A 272 13.35 9.23 1.74
C GLY A 272 11.86 9.22 1.41
N PRO A 273 10.98 9.66 2.34
CA PRO A 273 9.55 9.70 2.10
C PRO A 273 9.15 10.52 0.87
N LEU A 274 9.69 11.74 0.74
CA LEU A 274 9.38 12.61 -0.41
C LEU A 274 9.85 11.98 -1.73
N ARG A 275 11.06 11.38 -1.74
CA ARG A 275 11.56 10.66 -2.93
C ARG A 275 10.73 9.43 -3.26
N ALA A 276 10.34 8.63 -2.26
CA ALA A 276 9.52 7.43 -2.45
C ALA A 276 8.13 7.76 -2.99
N CYS A 277 7.53 8.85 -2.51
CA CYS A 277 6.19 9.29 -2.90
C CYS A 277 6.17 10.22 -4.13
N HIS A 278 7.34 10.61 -4.66
CA HIS A 278 7.40 11.53 -5.79
C HIS A 278 6.58 11.03 -6.99
N ARG A 279 5.67 11.90 -7.49
CA ARG A 279 4.73 11.64 -8.59
C ARG A 279 3.84 10.41 -8.35
N ALA A 280 3.39 10.20 -7.11
CA ALA A 280 2.41 9.16 -6.83
C ALA A 280 1.10 9.41 -7.60
N ASP A 281 0.53 8.37 -8.21
CA ASP A 281 -0.81 8.44 -8.80
C ASP A 281 -1.87 8.63 -7.71
N ILE A 282 -1.68 7.92 -6.59
CA ILE A 282 -2.49 8.06 -5.38
C ILE A 282 -1.57 8.16 -4.16
N LEU A 283 -1.77 9.21 -3.38
CA LEU A 283 -1.21 9.37 -2.04
C LEU A 283 -2.35 9.27 -1.03
N VAL A 284 -2.36 8.22 -0.21
CA VAL A 284 -3.28 8.08 0.92
C VAL A 284 -2.59 8.63 2.16
N HIS A 285 -3.20 9.61 2.79
CA HIS A 285 -2.66 10.30 3.96
C HIS A 285 -3.75 10.54 5.00
N GLU A 286 -3.42 10.35 6.27
CA GLU A 286 -4.36 10.65 7.34
C GLU A 286 -4.74 12.13 7.37
N ALA A 287 -5.95 12.40 7.86
CA ALA A 287 -6.45 13.72 8.22
C ALA A 287 -7.38 13.56 9.42
N THR A 288 -6.80 13.16 10.55
CA THR A 288 -7.56 12.71 11.73
C THR A 288 -8.40 13.81 12.33
N LEU A 289 -7.91 15.05 12.31
CA LEU A 289 -8.61 16.24 12.82
C LEU A 289 -8.58 17.37 11.78
N SER A 290 -9.52 18.33 11.90
CA SER A 290 -9.55 19.55 11.09
C SER A 290 -8.38 20.50 11.42
N ASP A 291 -8.11 21.45 10.54
CA ASP A 291 -7.02 22.42 10.71
C ASP A 291 -7.16 23.31 11.97
N GLU A 292 -8.39 23.56 12.42
CA GLU A 292 -8.65 24.26 13.69
C GLU A 292 -8.12 23.50 14.91
N HIS A 293 -7.92 22.19 14.78
CA HIS A 293 -7.41 21.32 15.83
C HIS A 293 -5.96 20.88 15.60
N ARG A 294 -5.19 21.66 14.82
CA ARG A 294 -3.83 21.30 14.41
C ARG A 294 -2.89 21.01 15.58
N GLU A 295 -2.89 21.86 16.61
CA GLU A 295 -2.05 21.63 17.79
C GLU A 295 -2.38 20.28 18.44
N LYS A 296 -3.67 20.01 18.66
CA LYS A 296 -4.14 18.73 19.21
C LYS A 296 -3.77 17.55 18.30
N ALA A 297 -3.88 17.68 16.99
CA ALA A 297 -3.49 16.64 16.05
C ALA A 297 -2.01 16.30 16.21
N VAL A 298 -1.13 17.30 16.19
CA VAL A 298 0.33 17.15 16.32
C VAL A 298 0.71 16.54 17.67
N ASP A 299 0.13 17.02 18.77
CA ASP A 299 0.38 16.50 20.13
C ASP A 299 0.03 15.00 20.26
N HIS A 300 -0.97 14.54 19.51
CA HIS A 300 -1.35 13.13 19.45
C HIS A 300 -0.65 12.35 18.33
N GLY A 301 0.31 12.96 17.62
CA GLY A 301 1.08 12.34 16.55
C GLY A 301 0.31 12.20 15.24
N HIS A 302 -0.70 13.03 14.99
CA HIS A 302 -1.58 12.99 13.83
C HIS A 302 -1.45 14.24 12.94
N SER A 303 -2.07 14.16 11.76
CA SER A 303 -2.12 15.23 10.76
C SER A 303 -3.52 15.82 10.59
N THR A 304 -3.54 16.98 9.95
CA THR A 304 -4.72 17.70 9.49
C THR A 304 -4.77 17.75 7.95
N PRO A 305 -5.90 18.15 7.34
CA PRO A 305 -6.02 18.26 5.88
C PRO A 305 -4.94 19.10 5.21
N SER A 306 -4.60 20.28 5.77
CA SER A 306 -3.54 21.13 5.21
C SER A 306 -2.15 20.51 5.33
N MET A 307 -1.88 19.72 6.37
CA MET A 307 -0.62 18.98 6.51
C MET A 307 -0.53 17.87 5.45
N ALA A 308 -1.60 17.11 5.23
CA ALA A 308 -1.67 16.11 4.17
C ALA A 308 -1.52 16.74 2.78
N ALA A 309 -2.14 17.89 2.55
CA ALA A 309 -2.03 18.67 1.32
C ALA A 309 -0.59 19.12 1.05
N ALA A 310 0.12 19.60 2.08
CA ALA A 310 1.52 20.00 1.95
C ALA A 310 2.42 18.82 1.52
N VAL A 311 2.19 17.62 2.07
CA VAL A 311 2.90 16.40 1.66
C VAL A 311 2.58 16.05 0.21
N ALA A 312 1.31 16.07 -0.19
CA ALA A 312 0.88 15.78 -1.56
C ALA A 312 1.53 16.74 -2.57
N GLN A 313 1.59 18.03 -2.24
CA GLN A 313 2.25 19.05 -3.07
C GLN A 313 3.76 18.80 -3.17
N ALA A 314 4.44 18.56 -2.04
CA ALA A 314 5.87 18.30 -2.00
C ALA A 314 6.25 17.04 -2.81
N CYS A 315 5.40 16.03 -2.80
CA CYS A 315 5.56 14.81 -3.59
C CYS A 315 5.12 14.97 -5.06
N SER A 316 4.48 16.08 -5.44
CA SER A 316 3.83 16.24 -6.76
C SER A 316 2.88 15.07 -7.06
N ALA A 317 2.10 14.63 -6.08
CA ALA A 317 1.13 13.58 -6.23
C ALA A 317 0.01 14.01 -7.19
N ARG A 318 -0.62 13.07 -7.89
CA ARG A 318 -1.74 13.37 -8.77
C ARG A 318 -3.07 13.45 -8.03
N MET A 319 -3.26 12.59 -7.05
CA MET A 319 -4.44 12.54 -6.20
C MET A 319 -4.03 12.36 -4.73
N LEU A 320 -4.62 13.17 -3.86
CA LEU A 320 -4.58 13.01 -2.40
C LEU A 320 -5.89 12.36 -1.95
N VAL A 321 -5.81 11.24 -1.23
CA VAL A 321 -6.95 10.62 -0.58
C VAL A 321 -6.80 10.81 0.92
N LEU A 322 -7.69 11.61 1.51
CA LEU A 322 -7.76 11.80 2.95
C LEU A 322 -8.40 10.57 3.60
N TYR A 323 -7.86 10.14 4.72
CA TYR A 323 -8.14 8.87 5.35
C TYR A 323 -7.99 8.98 6.88
N HIS A 324 -8.34 7.95 7.64
CA HIS A 324 -8.14 7.86 9.10
C HIS A 324 -8.81 8.99 9.87
N PHE A 325 -10.13 9.18 9.64
CA PHE A 325 -10.89 10.26 10.26
C PHE A 325 -11.24 9.95 11.70
N SER A 326 -11.13 10.93 12.60
CA SER A 326 -11.71 10.85 13.93
C SER A 326 -13.20 10.49 13.84
N GLN A 327 -13.68 9.64 14.74
CA GLN A 327 -15.07 9.16 14.75
C GLN A 327 -16.13 10.28 14.92
N ARG A 328 -15.71 11.49 15.25
CA ARG A 328 -16.56 12.68 15.22
C ARG A 328 -17.04 13.05 13.80
N TYR A 329 -16.21 12.78 12.78
CA TYR A 329 -16.53 13.08 11.37
C TYR A 329 -17.27 11.92 10.74
N LYS A 330 -18.60 11.98 10.73
CA LYS A 330 -19.44 10.98 10.07
C LYS A 330 -19.22 11.01 8.55
N PRO A 331 -19.47 9.88 7.84
CA PRO A 331 -19.51 9.86 6.38
C PRO A 331 -20.47 10.93 5.83
N ALA A 332 -20.15 11.48 4.64
CA ALA A 332 -20.88 12.61 4.06
C ALA A 332 -22.40 12.41 3.97
N GLY A 333 -22.85 11.18 3.64
CA GLY A 333 -24.28 10.84 3.56
C GLY A 333 -25.01 10.67 4.90
N GLN A 334 -24.29 10.76 6.03
CA GLN A 334 -24.85 10.56 7.38
C GLN A 334 -24.77 11.83 8.24
N HIS A 335 -24.30 12.92 7.66
CA HIS A 335 -24.26 14.23 8.29
C HIS A 335 -25.69 14.78 8.48
N LYS A 336 -25.97 15.32 9.68
CA LYS A 336 -27.23 15.98 9.97
C LYS A 336 -27.05 17.49 9.98
N GLU A 337 -28.10 18.23 9.64
CA GLU A 337 -28.12 19.69 9.75
C GLU A 337 -27.85 20.11 11.21
N GLY A 338 -26.80 20.93 11.43
CA GLY A 338 -26.34 21.34 12.76
C GLY A 338 -25.22 20.49 13.36
N ASP A 339 -24.75 19.44 12.71
CA ASP A 339 -23.52 18.75 13.13
C ASP A 339 -22.32 19.68 12.86
N GLU A 340 -21.56 20.02 13.92
CA GLU A 340 -20.38 20.89 13.82
C GLU A 340 -19.21 20.20 13.12
N ASP A 341 -19.07 18.88 13.34
CA ASP A 341 -17.98 18.07 12.80
C ASP A 341 -18.40 17.44 11.45
N ASN A 342 -17.99 18.04 10.33
CA ASN A 342 -18.33 17.59 8.99
C ASN A 342 -17.08 17.13 8.23
N VAL A 343 -17.10 15.89 7.74
CA VAL A 343 -15.99 15.34 6.93
C VAL A 343 -15.76 16.12 5.62
N LEU A 344 -16.80 16.78 5.07
CA LEU A 344 -16.67 17.62 3.88
C LEU A 344 -15.83 18.87 4.15
N GLU A 345 -15.79 19.34 5.40
CA GLU A 345 -14.93 20.44 5.82
C GLU A 345 -13.45 20.04 5.72
N LEU A 346 -13.10 18.81 6.11
CA LEU A 346 -11.73 18.31 5.94
C LEU A 346 -11.30 18.31 4.47
N ARG A 347 -12.22 17.93 3.59
CA ARG A 347 -11.97 17.99 2.14
C ARG A 347 -11.75 19.43 1.66
N ARG A 348 -12.64 20.36 2.06
CA ARG A 348 -12.55 21.78 1.70
C ARG A 348 -11.20 22.38 2.10
N GLN A 349 -10.73 22.11 3.33
CA GLN A 349 -9.43 22.58 3.84
C GLN A 349 -8.27 22.08 2.98
N ALA A 350 -8.26 20.81 2.59
CA ALA A 350 -7.24 20.26 1.70
C ALA A 350 -7.33 20.84 0.27
N GLU A 351 -8.53 21.01 -0.27
CA GLU A 351 -8.76 21.61 -1.60
C GLU A 351 -8.29 23.08 -1.63
N GLU A 352 -8.54 23.84 -0.58
CA GLU A 352 -8.05 25.22 -0.45
C GLU A 352 -6.52 25.27 -0.39
N ALA A 353 -5.89 24.40 0.40
CA ALA A 353 -4.44 24.31 0.51
C ALA A 353 -3.77 23.89 -0.82
N LEU A 354 -4.47 23.16 -1.67
CA LEU A 354 -4.00 22.67 -2.98
C LEU A 354 -4.49 23.53 -4.16
N GLN A 355 -5.12 24.68 -3.90
CA GLN A 355 -5.64 25.52 -4.97
C GLN A 355 -4.54 25.90 -5.99
N GLY A 356 -4.82 25.68 -7.27
CA GLY A 356 -3.88 25.98 -8.37
C GLY A 356 -2.79 24.93 -8.62
N THR A 357 -2.71 23.85 -7.83
CA THR A 357 -1.70 22.80 -8.03
C THR A 357 -2.12 21.74 -9.05
N GLY A 358 -3.42 21.59 -9.30
CA GLY A 358 -3.97 20.50 -10.14
C GLY A 358 -4.04 19.13 -9.45
N ILE A 359 -3.75 19.05 -8.16
CA ILE A 359 -3.85 17.81 -7.36
C ILE A 359 -5.32 17.60 -6.99
N GLU A 360 -5.86 16.42 -7.32
CA GLU A 360 -7.23 16.04 -6.95
C GLU A 360 -7.30 15.63 -5.47
N VAL A 361 -8.38 16.01 -4.77
CA VAL A 361 -8.63 15.60 -3.38
C VAL A 361 -9.85 14.70 -3.32
N SER A 362 -9.72 13.56 -2.66
CA SER A 362 -10.80 12.61 -2.38
C SER A 362 -10.89 12.29 -0.89
N LEU A 363 -12.09 11.99 -0.42
CA LEU A 363 -12.31 11.43 0.93
C LEU A 363 -12.41 9.91 0.82
N ALA A 364 -11.72 9.19 1.69
CA ALA A 364 -11.93 7.77 1.85
C ALA A 364 -13.27 7.52 2.59
N GLU A 365 -14.01 6.55 2.08
CA GLU A 365 -15.20 5.99 2.74
C GLU A 365 -15.09 4.47 2.74
N ASP A 366 -15.70 3.82 3.74
CA ASP A 366 -15.72 2.36 3.78
C ASP A 366 -16.36 1.81 2.49
N PHE A 367 -15.69 0.84 1.88
CA PHE A 367 -16.01 0.21 0.59
C PHE A 367 -15.81 1.08 -0.66
N LEU A 368 -15.32 2.33 -0.54
CA LEU A 368 -14.89 3.09 -1.71
C LEU A 368 -13.79 2.34 -2.45
N THR A 369 -13.94 2.21 -3.76
CA THR A 369 -12.91 1.65 -4.64
C THR A 369 -12.47 2.70 -5.65
N ILE A 370 -11.17 3.01 -5.67
CA ILE A 370 -10.56 3.97 -6.58
C ILE A 370 -9.75 3.19 -7.64
N PRO A 371 -10.14 3.22 -8.92
CA PRO A 371 -9.37 2.60 -9.98
C PRO A 371 -8.10 3.40 -10.27
N ILE A 372 -7.00 2.69 -10.57
CA ILE A 372 -5.70 3.29 -10.91
C ILE A 372 -5.39 2.93 -12.37
N PRO A 373 -5.80 3.75 -13.33
CA PRO A 373 -5.57 3.47 -14.74
C PRO A 373 -4.10 3.69 -15.12
N LEU A 374 -3.60 2.90 -16.08
CA LEU A 374 -2.36 3.22 -16.77
C LEU A 374 -2.57 4.47 -17.63
N ILE A 375 -1.81 5.52 -17.35
CA ILE A 375 -1.88 6.77 -18.11
C ILE A 375 -0.90 6.66 -19.26
N ARG A 376 -1.41 6.76 -20.49
CA ARG A 376 -0.58 6.87 -21.68
C ARG A 376 -0.28 8.34 -21.92
N LEU A 377 0.99 8.66 -22.00
CA LEU A 377 1.41 9.94 -22.56
C LEU A 377 1.08 9.90 -24.06
N HIS A 378 0.20 10.80 -24.50
CA HIS A 378 -0.17 10.97 -25.93
C HIS A 378 0.81 11.92 -26.59
#